data_517367cb9e9a4a6894a25b3061c8a729
#
_entry.id   517367cb9e9a4a6894a25b3061c8a729
#
_cell.length_a   1.000
_cell.length_b   1.000
_cell.length_c   1.000
_cell.angle_alpha   90.00
_cell.angle_beta   90.00
_cell.angle_gamma   90.00
#
_symmetry.space_group_name_H-M   'P 1'
#
loop_
_entity.id
_entity.type
_entity.pdbx_description
1 polymer ?
#
loop_
_entity_poly.entity_id
_entity_poly.type
_entity_poly.pdbx_seq_one_letter_code
_entity_poly.pdbx_strand_id
1 'polypeptide(L)'
;DPNRPYGSFLFLGPTGVGKTELTKALAEFLFDSDHALVRIDMSEFMEKHSVARLIGAPPGYVGYEEGGTLTEAVRRKPYAVILFDEIEKAHPDVFNVLLQVLDDGRLTDGQGRTVDFKNTVVVMTSNLGSHKIQQLTDEGADPGVIKIAVMAEVKTSFRPEFVNRID
;
A
#
# COMPACT_ATOMS: atom_id res chain seq x y z
N ASP A 1 -8.27 7.58 14.18
CA ASP A 1 -7.04 8.14 14.74
C ASP A 1 -6.53 9.28 13.86
N PRO A 2 -6.39 10.50 14.40
CA PRO A 2 -5.99 11.68 13.61
C PRO A 2 -4.54 11.61 13.11
N ASN A 3 -3.73 10.69 13.63
CA ASN A 3 -2.33 10.53 13.24
C ASN A 3 -2.12 9.45 12.17
N ARG A 4 -3.20 8.89 11.63
CA ARG A 4 -3.12 7.84 10.61
C ARG A 4 -3.72 8.32 9.30
N PRO A 5 -3.47 7.61 8.18
CA PRO A 5 -4.22 7.84 6.96
C PRO A 5 -5.72 7.79 7.20
N TYR A 6 -6.47 8.44 6.34
CA TYR A 6 -7.93 8.52 6.44
C TYR A 6 -8.59 7.14 6.43
N GLY A 7 -8.02 6.20 5.70
CA GLY A 7 -8.43 4.81 5.70
C GLY A 7 -7.35 3.94 5.09
N SER A 8 -7.33 2.66 5.45
CA SER A 8 -6.38 1.70 4.89
C SER A 8 -7.08 0.36 4.67
N PHE A 9 -6.99 -0.15 3.45
CA PHE A 9 -7.73 -1.33 2.99
C PHE A 9 -6.81 -2.29 2.28
N LEU A 10 -6.99 -3.59 2.53
CA LEU A 10 -6.27 -4.65 1.86
C LEU A 10 -7.23 -5.48 1.01
N PHE A 11 -6.97 -5.53 -0.29
CA PHE A 11 -7.70 -6.39 -1.21
C PHE A 11 -6.87 -7.63 -1.53
N LEU A 12 -7.44 -8.81 -1.30
CA LEU A 12 -6.81 -10.09 -1.52
C LEU A 12 -7.40 -10.74 -2.77
N GLY A 13 -6.57 -11.49 -3.47
CA GLY A 13 -7.00 -12.24 -4.63
C GLY A 13 -6.04 -12.11 -5.80
N PRO A 14 -6.32 -12.77 -6.93
CA PRO A 14 -5.45 -12.71 -8.09
C PRO A 14 -5.30 -11.27 -8.57
N THR A 15 -4.09 -10.94 -9.03
CA THR A 15 -3.83 -9.66 -9.67
C THR A 15 -4.78 -9.52 -10.84
N GLY A 16 -5.63 -8.52 -10.79
CA GLY A 16 -6.66 -8.38 -11.78
C GLY A 16 -6.98 -6.95 -12.12
N VAL A 17 -7.57 -6.80 -13.27
CA VAL A 17 -7.89 -5.53 -13.91
C VAL A 17 -8.82 -4.67 -13.06
N GLY A 18 -9.69 -5.29 -12.26
CA GLY A 18 -10.70 -4.58 -11.48
C GLY A 18 -10.17 -3.72 -10.34
N LYS A 19 -9.01 -4.06 -9.79
CA LYS A 19 -8.46 -3.35 -8.62
C LYS A 19 -8.03 -1.93 -8.95
N THR A 20 -7.36 -1.72 -10.07
CA THR A 20 -6.93 -0.39 -10.51
C THR A 20 -8.15 0.48 -10.86
N GLU A 21 -9.12 -0.07 -11.55
CA GLU A 21 -10.35 0.67 -11.90
C GLU A 21 -11.14 1.06 -10.66
N LEU A 22 -11.21 0.17 -9.66
CA LEU A 22 -11.87 0.46 -8.40
C LEU A 22 -11.19 1.62 -7.66
N THR A 23 -9.85 1.62 -7.62
CA THR A 23 -9.11 2.69 -6.96
C THR A 23 -9.22 4.02 -7.68
N LYS A 24 -9.28 4.03 -9.01
CA LYS A 24 -9.56 5.24 -9.78
C LYS A 24 -10.94 5.80 -9.46
N ALA A 25 -11.94 4.93 -9.40
CA ALA A 25 -13.30 5.32 -9.05
C ALA A 25 -13.37 5.89 -7.62
N LEU A 26 -12.63 5.30 -6.70
CA LEU A 26 -12.54 5.78 -5.33
C LEU A 26 -11.89 7.15 -5.24
N ALA A 27 -10.81 7.37 -6.01
CA ALA A 27 -10.14 8.67 -6.06
C ALA A 27 -11.08 9.75 -6.61
N GLU A 28 -11.84 9.44 -7.65
CA GLU A 28 -12.81 10.36 -8.22
C GLU A 28 -13.94 10.65 -7.24
N PHE A 29 -14.42 9.63 -6.55
CA PHE A 29 -15.51 9.80 -5.57
C PHE A 29 -15.09 10.64 -4.37
N LEU A 30 -13.89 10.39 -3.81
CA LEU A 30 -13.44 11.06 -2.60
C LEU A 30 -12.82 12.43 -2.84
N PHE A 31 -12.09 12.58 -3.94
CA PHE A 31 -11.26 13.76 -4.19
C PHE A 31 -11.62 14.47 -5.51
N ASP A 32 -12.71 14.05 -6.12
CA ASP A 32 -13.25 14.65 -7.34
C ASP A 32 -12.27 14.69 -8.51
N SER A 33 -11.35 13.71 -8.55
CA SER A 33 -10.35 13.61 -9.60
C SER A 33 -9.74 12.23 -9.65
N ASP A 34 -9.70 11.63 -10.85
CA ASP A 34 -8.96 10.39 -11.09
C ASP A 34 -7.43 10.62 -11.07
N HIS A 35 -6.99 11.88 -11.16
CA HIS A 35 -5.59 12.25 -11.00
C HIS A 35 -5.13 12.23 -9.53
N ALA A 36 -6.05 12.10 -8.59
CA ALA A 36 -5.74 11.93 -7.17
C ALA A 36 -5.30 10.50 -6.82
N LEU A 37 -4.92 9.70 -7.80
CA LEU A 37 -4.42 8.34 -7.61
C LEU A 37 -2.90 8.31 -7.74
N VAL A 38 -2.25 7.77 -6.70
CA VAL A 38 -0.81 7.48 -6.71
C VAL A 38 -0.66 5.96 -6.70
N ARG A 39 -0.02 5.41 -7.73
CA ARG A 39 0.18 3.97 -7.84
C ARG A 39 1.63 3.60 -7.62
N ILE A 40 1.86 2.69 -6.68
CA ILE A 40 3.18 2.14 -6.36
C ILE A 40 3.12 0.62 -6.51
N ASP A 41 3.82 0.08 -7.50
CA ASP A 41 3.91 -1.34 -7.71
C ASP A 41 5.09 -1.90 -6.91
N MET A 42 4.80 -2.66 -5.87
CA MET A 42 5.83 -3.19 -4.97
C MET A 42 6.74 -4.22 -5.62
N SER A 43 6.36 -4.78 -6.78
CA SER A 43 7.25 -5.65 -7.54
C SER A 43 8.49 -4.91 -8.07
N GLU A 44 8.44 -3.59 -8.13
CA GLU A 44 9.59 -2.74 -8.50
C GLU A 44 10.46 -2.36 -7.30
N PHE A 45 10.08 -2.77 -6.09
CA PHE A 45 10.73 -2.40 -4.83
C PHE A 45 11.11 -3.66 -4.02
N MET A 46 11.66 -4.65 -4.70
CA MET A 46 12.00 -5.94 -4.11
C MET A 46 13.39 -5.97 -3.46
N GLU A 47 14.20 -4.95 -3.66
CA GLU A 47 15.56 -4.89 -3.17
C GLU A 47 15.70 -3.85 -2.06
N LYS A 48 16.67 -4.05 -1.19
CA LYS A 48 16.91 -3.18 -0.03
C LYS A 48 17.14 -1.72 -0.43
N HIS A 49 17.92 -1.47 -1.48
CA HIS A 49 18.22 -0.12 -1.92
C HIS A 49 17.02 0.59 -2.57
N SER A 50 15.94 -0.13 -2.83
CA SER A 50 14.71 0.45 -3.37
C SER A 50 14.04 1.42 -2.42
N VAL A 51 14.36 1.38 -1.12
CA VAL A 51 13.85 2.36 -0.15
C VAL A 51 14.20 3.78 -0.59
N ALA A 52 15.42 4.02 -1.07
CA ALA A 52 15.85 5.33 -1.55
C ALA A 52 15.04 5.81 -2.76
N ARG A 53 14.58 4.91 -3.60
CA ARG A 53 13.70 5.26 -4.73
C ARG A 53 12.31 5.68 -4.26
N LEU A 54 11.86 5.10 -3.17
CA LEU A 54 10.52 5.31 -2.64
C LEU A 54 10.41 6.60 -1.85
N ILE A 55 11.36 6.87 -0.96
CA ILE A 55 11.34 8.04 -0.05
C ILE A 55 12.37 9.11 -0.40
N GLY A 56 13.24 8.86 -1.34
CA GLY A 56 14.31 9.77 -1.75
C GLY A 56 15.67 9.36 -1.21
N ALA A 57 16.71 9.66 -1.99
CA ALA A 57 18.09 9.39 -1.60
C ALA A 57 18.60 10.49 -0.64
N PRO A 58 19.52 10.14 0.27
CA PRO A 58 20.16 11.13 1.14
C PRO A 58 21.04 12.10 0.33
N PRO A 59 21.42 13.25 0.92
CA PRO A 59 22.33 14.18 0.27
C PRO A 59 23.63 13.51 -0.17
N GLY A 60 24.08 13.82 -1.38
CA GLY A 60 25.29 13.27 -1.96
C GLY A 60 25.10 11.94 -2.72
N TYR A 61 23.90 11.37 -2.70
CA TYR A 61 23.60 10.13 -3.42
C TYR A 61 22.79 10.42 -4.68
N VAL A 62 22.90 9.52 -5.64
CA VAL A 62 22.12 9.60 -6.89
C VAL A 62 20.63 9.59 -6.58
N GLY A 63 19.88 10.49 -7.20
CA GLY A 63 18.43 10.61 -7.00
C GLY A 63 18.02 11.56 -5.88
N TYR A 64 18.97 12.20 -5.20
CA TYR A 64 18.65 13.13 -4.11
C TYR A 64 17.75 14.29 -4.57
N GLU A 65 18.09 14.92 -5.70
CA GLU A 65 17.34 16.07 -6.19
C GLU A 65 15.96 15.70 -6.74
N GLU A 66 15.82 14.50 -7.25
CA GLU A 66 14.55 14.01 -7.82
C GLU A 66 13.53 13.67 -6.75
N GLY A 67 13.98 13.30 -5.56
CA GLY A 67 13.12 12.87 -4.47
C GLY A 67 12.60 11.46 -4.65
N GLY A 68 11.79 10.99 -3.71
CA GLY A 68 11.20 9.66 -3.72
C GLY A 68 9.91 9.61 -4.52
N THR A 69 9.67 8.49 -5.18
CA THR A 69 8.45 8.29 -5.97
C THR A 69 7.20 8.50 -5.14
N LEU A 70 7.15 7.90 -3.95
CA LEU A 70 6.00 8.01 -3.06
C LEU A 70 5.94 9.38 -2.38
N THR A 71 7.03 9.81 -1.75
CA THR A 71 7.05 11.03 -0.96
C THR A 71 6.79 12.27 -1.80
N GLU A 72 7.37 12.35 -3.01
CA GLU A 72 7.12 13.49 -3.90
C GLU A 72 5.68 13.51 -4.40
N ALA A 73 5.11 12.36 -4.74
CA ALA A 73 3.74 12.29 -5.23
C ALA A 73 2.75 12.80 -4.17
N VAL A 74 2.93 12.39 -2.91
CA VAL A 74 2.03 12.80 -1.82
C VAL A 74 2.31 14.24 -1.39
N ARG A 75 3.56 14.68 -1.42
CA ARG A 75 3.88 16.07 -1.11
C ARG A 75 3.19 17.03 -2.08
N ARG A 76 3.11 16.65 -3.35
CA ARG A 76 2.44 17.47 -4.38
C ARG A 76 0.93 17.35 -4.36
N LYS A 77 0.41 16.19 -3.97
CA LYS A 77 -1.03 15.90 -3.93
C LYS A 77 -1.38 15.22 -2.60
N PRO A 78 -1.51 15.99 -1.51
CA PRO A 78 -1.72 15.39 -0.18
C PRO A 78 -3.09 14.75 0.00
N TYR A 79 -4.08 15.09 -0.82
CA TYR A 79 -5.39 14.45 -0.84
C TYR A 79 -5.40 13.44 -1.98
N ALA A 80 -5.04 12.21 -1.68
CA ALA A 80 -4.86 11.19 -2.70
C ALA A 80 -5.27 9.80 -2.20
N VAL A 81 -5.62 8.93 -3.15
CA VAL A 81 -5.68 7.49 -2.93
C VAL A 81 -4.34 6.91 -3.36
N ILE A 82 -3.68 6.20 -2.46
CA ILE A 82 -2.41 5.55 -2.75
C ILE A 82 -2.66 4.05 -2.91
N LEU A 83 -2.36 3.52 -4.08
CA LEU A 83 -2.45 2.10 -4.35
C LEU A 83 -1.07 1.47 -4.26
N PHE A 84 -0.86 0.63 -3.24
CA PHE A 84 0.32 -0.23 -3.15
C PHE A 84 -0.04 -1.61 -3.70
N ASP A 85 0.44 -1.89 -4.89
CA ASP A 85 0.14 -3.14 -5.59
C ASP A 85 1.16 -4.22 -5.24
N GLU A 86 0.69 -5.46 -5.06
CA GLU A 86 1.52 -6.62 -4.80
C GLU A 86 2.45 -6.46 -3.59
N ILE A 87 1.87 -6.14 -2.44
CA ILE A 87 2.65 -5.81 -1.22
C ILE A 87 3.50 -6.97 -0.71
N GLU A 88 3.14 -8.23 -0.99
CA GLU A 88 3.92 -9.40 -0.60
C GLU A 88 5.28 -9.46 -1.28
N LYS A 89 5.48 -8.72 -2.37
CA LYS A 89 6.77 -8.69 -3.09
C LYS A 89 7.75 -7.66 -2.57
N ALA A 90 7.33 -6.74 -1.71
CA ALA A 90 8.19 -5.69 -1.19
C ALA A 90 9.32 -6.28 -0.35
N HIS A 91 10.54 -5.73 -0.51
CA HIS A 91 11.62 -6.02 0.42
C HIS A 91 11.18 -5.65 1.85
N PRO A 92 11.62 -6.40 2.89
CA PRO A 92 11.22 -6.07 4.26
C PRO A 92 11.46 -4.62 4.68
N ASP A 93 12.54 -4.00 4.21
CA ASP A 93 12.83 -2.59 4.52
C ASP A 93 11.84 -1.65 3.84
N VAL A 94 11.40 -1.98 2.63
CA VAL A 94 10.35 -1.25 1.91
C VAL A 94 9.01 -1.44 2.62
N PHE A 95 8.73 -2.65 3.06
CA PHE A 95 7.50 -2.95 3.81
C PHE A 95 7.45 -2.14 5.11
N ASN A 96 8.58 -1.92 5.76
CA ASN A 96 8.65 -1.08 6.97
C ASN A 96 8.25 0.37 6.70
N VAL A 97 8.56 0.89 5.51
CA VAL A 97 8.09 2.22 5.09
C VAL A 97 6.56 2.24 5.03
N LEU A 98 5.95 1.21 4.46
CA LEU A 98 4.50 1.07 4.42
C LEU A 98 3.91 1.04 5.83
N LEU A 99 4.50 0.26 6.73
CA LEU A 99 4.06 0.22 8.13
C LEU A 99 4.12 1.58 8.79
N GLN A 100 5.16 2.36 8.52
CA GLN A 100 5.31 3.70 9.08
C GLN A 100 4.20 4.63 8.58
N VAL A 101 3.84 4.56 7.30
CA VAL A 101 2.71 5.32 6.75
C VAL A 101 1.42 4.97 7.48
N LEU A 102 1.17 3.67 7.68
CA LEU A 102 -0.06 3.20 8.31
C LEU A 102 -0.14 3.56 9.79
N ASP A 103 0.99 3.59 10.47
CA ASP A 103 1.06 3.81 11.92
C ASP A 103 1.18 5.29 12.28
N ASP A 104 2.12 6.00 11.65
CA ASP A 104 2.44 7.38 11.99
C ASP A 104 1.74 8.42 11.11
N GLY A 105 1.25 8.01 9.93
CA GLY A 105 0.63 8.92 8.99
C GLY A 105 1.60 9.93 8.39
N ARG A 106 2.91 9.67 8.46
CA ARG A 106 3.95 10.55 7.94
C ARG A 106 5.24 9.81 7.69
N LEU A 107 6.04 10.35 6.76
CA LEU A 107 7.38 9.87 6.45
C LEU A 107 8.33 11.07 6.40
N THR A 108 9.59 10.86 6.77
CA THR A 108 10.66 11.82 6.49
C THR A 108 11.34 11.40 5.19
N ASP A 109 11.38 12.30 4.21
CA ASP A 109 12.01 12.01 2.92
C ASP A 109 13.54 12.16 2.99
N GLY A 110 14.21 11.85 1.86
CA GLY A 110 15.66 11.93 1.78
C GLY A 110 16.23 13.35 1.92
N GLN A 111 15.38 14.37 1.78
CA GLN A 111 15.77 15.76 1.96
C GLN A 111 15.45 16.29 3.38
N GLY A 112 15.03 15.42 4.27
CA GLY A 112 14.71 15.78 5.66
C GLY A 112 13.33 16.40 5.86
N ARG A 113 12.48 16.42 4.83
CA ARG A 113 11.12 16.97 4.93
C ARG A 113 10.16 15.92 5.45
N THR A 114 9.24 16.35 6.31
CA THR A 114 8.15 15.49 6.76
C THR A 114 7.02 15.55 5.73
N VAL A 115 6.62 14.39 5.22
CA VAL A 115 5.52 14.26 4.27
C VAL A 115 4.32 13.67 5.00
N ASP A 116 3.19 14.35 4.92
CA ASP A 116 1.97 14.01 5.66
C ASP A 116 1.05 13.13 4.81
N PHE A 117 0.64 12.01 5.37
CA PHE A 117 -0.27 11.03 4.74
C PHE A 117 -1.65 11.01 5.38
N LYS A 118 -1.95 11.92 6.31
CA LYS A 118 -3.21 11.88 7.07
C LYS A 118 -4.45 12.08 6.20
N ASN A 119 -4.30 12.76 5.08
CA ASN A 119 -5.42 13.02 4.16
C ASN A 119 -5.46 12.04 2.98
N THR A 120 -4.71 10.95 3.07
CA THR A 120 -4.69 9.91 2.04
C THR A 120 -5.56 8.72 2.44
N VAL A 121 -6.03 8.00 1.43
CA VAL A 121 -6.62 6.67 1.60
C VAL A 121 -5.63 5.67 1.02
N VAL A 122 -5.21 4.71 1.82
CA VAL A 122 -4.25 3.70 1.41
C VAL A 122 -4.99 2.43 1.00
N VAL A 123 -4.77 2.00 -0.22
CA VAL A 123 -5.31 0.75 -0.76
C VAL A 123 -4.13 -0.16 -1.09
N MET A 124 -4.17 -1.37 -0.60
CA MET A 124 -3.12 -2.36 -0.80
C MET A 124 -3.70 -3.58 -1.49
N THR A 125 -2.96 -4.18 -2.39
CA THR A 125 -3.35 -5.43 -3.01
C THR A 125 -2.32 -6.52 -2.73
N SER A 126 -2.77 -7.76 -2.64
CA SER A 126 -1.92 -8.91 -2.47
C SER A 126 -2.52 -10.10 -3.19
N ASN A 127 -1.66 -10.90 -3.80
CA ASN A 127 -2.05 -12.18 -4.40
C ASN A 127 -2.10 -13.30 -3.34
N LEU A 128 -1.78 -12.96 -2.10
CA LEU A 128 -1.80 -13.89 -1.00
C LEU A 128 -3.23 -14.43 -0.80
N GLY A 129 -3.35 -15.73 -0.60
CA GLY A 129 -4.64 -16.36 -0.41
C GLY A 129 -5.43 -16.64 -1.68
N SER A 130 -4.93 -16.26 -2.86
CA SER A 130 -5.68 -16.45 -4.11
C SER A 130 -5.91 -17.93 -4.42
N HIS A 131 -4.94 -18.81 -4.17
CA HIS A 131 -5.11 -20.25 -4.32
C HIS A 131 -6.16 -20.79 -3.37
N LYS A 132 -6.15 -20.33 -2.13
CA LYS A 132 -7.11 -20.75 -1.12
C LYS A 132 -8.52 -20.31 -1.48
N ILE A 133 -8.67 -19.08 -1.96
CA ILE A 133 -9.95 -18.54 -2.41
C ILE A 133 -10.48 -19.38 -3.56
N GLN A 134 -9.63 -19.65 -4.56
CA GLN A 134 -10.04 -20.42 -5.74
C GLN A 134 -10.41 -21.85 -5.37
N GLN A 135 -9.60 -22.51 -4.56
CA GLN A 135 -9.85 -23.87 -4.12
C GLN A 135 -11.17 -23.99 -3.36
N LEU A 136 -11.40 -23.13 -2.39
CA LEU A 136 -12.62 -23.18 -1.58
C LEU A 136 -13.85 -22.77 -2.37
N THR A 137 -13.70 -21.85 -3.32
CA THR A 137 -14.79 -21.47 -4.23
C THR A 137 -15.19 -22.65 -5.12
N ASP A 138 -14.21 -23.37 -5.65
CA ASP A 138 -14.45 -24.55 -6.50
C ASP A 138 -15.09 -25.69 -5.70
N GLU A 139 -14.81 -25.79 -4.42
CA GLU A 139 -15.42 -26.78 -3.51
C GLU A 139 -16.82 -26.37 -3.04
N GLY A 140 -17.28 -25.19 -3.41
CA GLY A 140 -18.60 -24.70 -3.01
C GLY A 140 -18.69 -24.24 -1.55
N ALA A 141 -17.56 -23.88 -0.94
CA ALA A 141 -17.54 -23.41 0.44
C ALA A 141 -18.29 -22.08 0.60
N ASP A 142 -18.88 -21.87 1.77
CA ASP A 142 -19.55 -20.62 2.12
C ASP A 142 -18.57 -19.46 2.13
N PRO A 143 -19.00 -18.24 1.76
CA PRO A 143 -18.14 -17.05 1.84
C PRO A 143 -17.53 -16.83 3.21
N GLY A 144 -18.23 -17.15 4.28
CA GLY A 144 -17.70 -17.04 5.65
C GLY A 144 -16.54 -17.98 5.92
N VAL A 145 -16.60 -19.21 5.39
CA VAL A 145 -15.51 -20.17 5.52
C VAL A 145 -14.29 -19.71 4.72
N ILE A 146 -14.50 -19.19 3.51
CA ILE A 146 -13.45 -18.65 2.69
C ILE A 146 -12.75 -17.50 3.41
N LYS A 147 -13.50 -16.57 3.97
CA LYS A 147 -12.97 -15.42 4.71
C LYS A 147 -12.10 -15.87 5.89
N ILE A 148 -12.55 -16.84 6.68
CA ILE A 148 -11.78 -17.35 7.82
C ILE A 148 -10.46 -17.96 7.37
N ALA A 149 -10.48 -18.78 6.32
CA ALA A 149 -9.28 -19.43 5.79
C ALA A 149 -8.28 -18.42 5.23
N VAL A 150 -8.75 -17.41 4.50
CA VAL A 150 -7.93 -16.36 3.93
C VAL A 150 -7.32 -15.50 5.04
N MET A 151 -8.11 -15.13 6.05
CA MET A 151 -7.61 -14.32 7.16
C MET A 151 -6.57 -15.09 7.98
N ALA A 152 -6.71 -16.41 8.14
CA ALA A 152 -5.68 -17.22 8.78
C ALA A 152 -4.35 -17.17 8.03
N GLU A 153 -4.40 -17.22 6.70
CA GLU A 153 -3.21 -17.11 5.86
C GLU A 153 -2.57 -15.72 5.96
N VAL A 154 -3.37 -14.67 5.95
CA VAL A 154 -2.90 -13.29 6.11
C VAL A 154 -2.17 -13.13 7.45
N LYS A 155 -2.74 -13.62 8.54
CA LYS A 155 -2.14 -13.53 9.87
C LYS A 155 -0.83 -14.30 9.98
N THR A 156 -0.68 -15.38 9.21
CA THR A 156 0.55 -16.15 9.16
C THR A 156 1.64 -15.45 8.36
N SER A 157 1.26 -14.78 7.27
CA SER A 157 2.20 -14.21 6.29
C SER A 157 2.59 -12.77 6.61
N PHE A 158 1.75 -12.02 7.29
CA PHE A 158 2.01 -10.62 7.66
C PHE A 158 2.13 -10.47 9.17
N ARG A 159 2.95 -9.50 9.59
CA ARG A 159 3.15 -9.22 11.01
C ARG A 159 1.87 -8.68 11.66
N PRO A 160 1.64 -8.96 12.95
CA PRO A 160 0.45 -8.45 13.65
C PRO A 160 0.30 -6.93 13.60
N GLU A 161 1.40 -6.19 13.63
CA GLU A 161 1.39 -4.72 13.54
C GLU A 161 0.75 -4.26 12.24
N PHE A 162 1.01 -4.97 11.14
CA PHE A 162 0.41 -4.66 9.85
C PHE A 162 -1.08 -4.97 9.86
N VAL A 163 -1.44 -6.18 10.28
CA VAL A 163 -2.84 -6.62 10.27
C VAL A 163 -3.71 -5.71 11.13
N ASN A 164 -3.19 -5.26 12.26
CA ASN A 164 -3.93 -4.39 13.18
C ASN A 164 -4.12 -2.96 12.67
N ARG A 165 -3.40 -2.55 11.63
CA ARG A 165 -3.51 -1.21 11.04
C ARG A 165 -4.47 -1.14 9.85
N ILE A 166 -4.97 -2.29 9.39
CA ILE A 166 -5.92 -2.36 8.28
C ILE A 166 -7.34 -2.17 8.82
N ASP A 167 -8.09 -1.30 8.19
CA ASP A 167 -9.49 -1.03 8.53
C ASP A 167 -10.48 -2.06 7.99
#